data_7727e5005cc2aa0b5d468dba97417896
#
_entry.id   7727e5005cc2aa0b5d468dba97417896
#
_cell.length_a   1.000
_cell.length_b   1.000
_cell.length_c   1.000
_cell.angle_alpha   90.00
_cell.angle_beta   90.00
_cell.angle_gamma   90.00
#
_symmetry.space_group_name_H-M   'P 1'
#
loop_
_entity.id
_entity.type
_entity.pdbx_description
1 polymer ?
#
loop_
_entity_poly.entity_id
_entity_poly.type
_entity_poly.pdbx_seq_one_letter_code
_entity_poly.pdbx_strand_id
1 'polypeptide(L)'
;MNLISIESSTDLCSVSSFKKGNLYNVIDLVDSKEHSKNLPHIILRAMNDFEDYSKIEAFAVSIGPGSFTSVRIALSIVKGLAFGLKNNIIPVSTLEAMNYSVNDKGIHYVSINSFKNKCFIQKFKGSVVLAPPFISNIEDIGNLDNRVYLYSNNSIEQNCHLISPSSISLAEYAIINYSRLVKKYNDDINPIYLSENEFVKINDNKSK
;
A
#
# COMPACT_ATOMS: atom_id res chain seq x y z
N MET A 1 19.02 -6.35 -3.59
CA MET A 1 18.61 -6.22 -2.19
C MET A 1 17.79 -7.44 -1.79
N ASN A 2 18.04 -7.99 -0.62
CA ASN A 2 17.25 -9.03 0.01
C ASN A 2 16.21 -8.37 0.90
N LEU A 3 14.92 -8.57 0.64
CA LEU A 3 13.84 -7.78 1.20
C LEU A 3 12.66 -8.67 1.59
N ILE A 4 12.03 -8.38 2.72
CA ILE A 4 10.68 -8.83 3.06
C ILE A 4 9.74 -7.64 2.87
N SER A 5 8.66 -7.84 2.13
CA SER A 5 7.66 -6.79 1.85
C SER A 5 6.31 -7.18 2.41
N ILE A 6 5.65 -6.25 3.09
CA ILE A 6 4.41 -6.47 3.83
C ILE A 6 3.36 -5.44 3.43
N GLU A 7 2.26 -5.92 2.83
CA GLU A 7 1.07 -5.13 2.51
C GLU A 7 -0.12 -5.67 3.31
N SER A 8 -0.73 -4.82 4.11
CA SER A 8 -1.88 -5.19 4.95
C SER A 8 -2.87 -4.03 5.15
N SER A 9 -2.85 -3.06 4.25
CA SER A 9 -3.68 -1.86 4.38
C SER A 9 -5.15 -2.08 4.04
N THR A 10 -5.50 -3.24 3.49
CA THR A 10 -6.87 -3.65 3.14
C THR A 10 -7.24 -4.95 3.85
N ASP A 11 -8.25 -5.66 3.39
CA ASP A 11 -8.57 -7.02 3.82
C ASP A 11 -7.61 -8.07 3.23
N LEU A 12 -6.86 -7.71 2.21
CA LEU A 12 -5.76 -8.54 1.71
C LEU A 12 -4.54 -8.37 2.63
N CYS A 13 -3.99 -9.50 3.05
CA CYS A 13 -2.72 -9.59 3.76
C CYS A 13 -1.72 -10.27 2.84
N SER A 14 -0.78 -9.51 2.32
CA SER A 14 0.20 -9.96 1.33
C SER A 14 1.62 -9.78 1.88
N VAL A 15 2.42 -10.84 1.82
CA VAL A 15 3.83 -10.80 2.22
C VAL A 15 4.67 -11.46 1.12
N SER A 16 5.74 -10.83 0.70
CA SER A 16 6.66 -11.38 -0.28
C SER A 16 8.12 -11.31 0.19
N SER A 17 8.91 -12.26 -0.27
CA SER A 17 10.36 -12.26 -0.14
C SER A 17 11.02 -11.98 -1.47
N PHE A 18 12.04 -11.13 -1.45
CA PHE A 18 12.87 -10.80 -2.60
C PHE A 18 14.31 -11.17 -2.32
N LYS A 19 14.96 -11.88 -3.25
CA LYS A 19 16.38 -12.21 -3.19
C LYS A 19 17.13 -11.52 -4.33
N LYS A 20 18.14 -10.73 -3.98
CA LYS A 20 18.94 -9.96 -4.94
C LYS A 20 18.08 -9.05 -5.84
N GLY A 21 16.97 -8.53 -5.31
CA GLY A 21 16.05 -7.65 -6.02
C GLY A 21 15.01 -8.35 -6.89
N ASN A 22 14.97 -9.67 -6.91
CA ASN A 22 13.97 -10.45 -7.65
C ASN A 22 12.99 -11.12 -6.70
N LEU A 23 11.71 -11.19 -7.11
CA LEU A 23 10.69 -11.92 -6.39
C LEU A 23 11.12 -13.40 -6.23
N TYR A 24 11.10 -13.88 -5.01
CA TYR A 24 11.38 -15.29 -4.68
C TYR A 24 10.11 -16.05 -4.28
N ASN A 25 9.29 -15.44 -3.43
CA ASN A 25 8.04 -16.04 -2.94
C ASN A 25 7.01 -14.97 -2.57
N VAL A 26 5.72 -15.32 -2.64
CA VAL A 26 4.62 -14.48 -2.19
C VAL A 26 3.57 -15.31 -1.48
N ILE A 27 3.00 -14.77 -0.41
CA ILE A 27 1.94 -15.38 0.38
C ILE A 27 0.82 -14.35 0.52
N ASP A 28 -0.33 -14.65 -0.09
CA ASP A 28 -1.53 -13.81 -0.06
C ASP A 28 -2.63 -14.51 0.74
N LEU A 29 -3.23 -13.79 1.68
CA LEU A 29 -4.37 -14.23 2.45
C LEU A 29 -5.47 -13.17 2.39
N VAL A 30 -6.67 -13.60 2.02
CA VAL A 30 -7.87 -12.74 2.06
C VAL A 30 -8.62 -13.07 3.34
N ASP A 31 -8.36 -12.33 4.39
CA ASP A 31 -9.10 -12.47 5.65
C ASP A 31 -9.00 -11.19 6.50
N SER A 32 -10.02 -10.36 6.38
CA SER A 32 -10.08 -9.05 7.06
C SER A 32 -10.17 -9.12 8.59
N LYS A 33 -10.49 -10.28 9.16
CA LYS A 33 -10.79 -10.39 10.60
C LYS A 33 -9.64 -10.91 11.44
N GLU A 34 -8.64 -11.54 10.84
CA GLU A 34 -7.55 -12.22 11.55
C GLU A 34 -6.13 -11.72 11.22
N HIS A 35 -5.99 -10.47 10.71
CA HIS A 35 -4.66 -9.92 10.39
C HIS A 35 -3.68 -10.00 11.56
N SER A 36 -4.14 -9.70 12.78
CA SER A 36 -3.27 -9.75 13.97
C SER A 36 -2.74 -11.16 14.29
N LYS A 37 -3.52 -12.18 13.93
CA LYS A 37 -3.14 -13.58 14.12
C LYS A 37 -2.31 -14.10 12.95
N ASN A 38 -2.72 -13.81 11.72
CA ASN A 38 -2.12 -14.41 10.53
C ASN A 38 -0.83 -13.73 10.09
N LEU A 39 -0.75 -12.39 10.22
CA LEU A 39 0.37 -11.61 9.71
C LEU A 39 1.74 -12.03 10.30
N PRO A 40 1.89 -12.28 11.63
CA PRO A 40 3.15 -12.75 12.17
C PRO A 40 3.59 -14.08 11.56
N HIS A 41 2.64 -15.01 11.33
CA HIS A 41 2.95 -16.33 10.77
C HIS A 41 3.41 -16.27 9.32
N ILE A 42 2.74 -15.47 8.47
CA ILE A 42 3.14 -15.36 7.06
C ILE A 42 4.43 -14.55 6.89
N ILE A 43 4.70 -13.57 7.76
CA ILE A 43 5.99 -12.88 7.79
C ILE A 43 7.11 -13.86 8.14
N LEU A 44 6.93 -14.67 9.20
CA LEU A 44 7.92 -15.68 9.57
C LEU A 44 8.15 -16.71 8.47
N ARG A 45 7.08 -17.15 7.77
CA ARG A 45 7.20 -18.04 6.61
C ARG A 45 8.03 -17.40 5.50
N ALA A 46 7.80 -16.15 5.16
CA ALA A 46 8.59 -15.42 4.16
C ALA A 46 10.04 -15.20 4.61
N MET A 47 10.28 -14.98 5.90
CA MET A 47 11.66 -14.91 6.44
C MET A 47 12.39 -16.23 6.32
N ASN A 48 11.70 -17.37 6.48
CA ASN A 48 12.28 -18.72 6.32
C ASN A 48 12.72 -19.04 4.89
N ASP A 49 12.37 -18.22 3.91
CA ASP A 49 12.97 -18.30 2.55
C ASP A 49 14.47 -17.99 2.58
N PHE A 50 14.98 -17.36 3.64
CA PHE A 50 16.39 -17.09 3.86
C PHE A 50 16.95 -18.11 4.85
N GLU A 51 18.09 -18.77 4.48
CA GLU A 51 18.79 -19.72 5.35
C GLU A 51 19.29 -19.08 6.65
N ASP A 52 19.55 -17.78 6.60
CA ASP A 52 20.01 -16.96 7.71
C ASP A 52 19.33 -15.59 7.63
N TYR A 53 18.65 -15.18 8.69
CA TYR A 53 17.93 -13.91 8.75
C TYR A 53 18.85 -12.69 8.66
N SER A 54 20.14 -12.84 8.95
CA SER A 54 21.15 -11.79 8.75
C SER A 54 21.33 -11.41 7.28
N LYS A 55 20.87 -12.25 6.34
CA LYS A 55 20.86 -11.97 4.90
C LYS A 55 19.72 -11.04 4.47
N ILE A 56 18.71 -10.83 5.32
CA ILE A 56 17.66 -9.85 5.07
C ILE A 56 18.27 -8.45 5.27
N GLU A 57 18.15 -7.59 4.28
CA GLU A 57 18.75 -6.26 4.31
C GLU A 57 17.75 -5.18 4.74
N ALA A 58 16.46 -5.40 4.47
CA ALA A 58 15.41 -4.45 4.81
C ALA A 58 14.02 -5.11 4.88
N PHE A 59 13.09 -4.37 5.53
CA PHE A 59 11.66 -4.64 5.50
C PHE A 59 10.94 -3.49 4.82
N ALA A 60 10.21 -3.74 3.72
CA ALA A 60 9.27 -2.79 3.16
C ALA A 60 7.89 -3.01 3.78
N VAL A 61 7.21 -1.94 4.16
CA VAL A 61 5.90 -2.04 4.80
C VAL A 61 4.98 -0.94 4.32
N SER A 62 3.74 -1.28 4.01
CA SER A 62 2.71 -0.29 3.72
C SER A 62 2.39 0.53 4.98
N ILE A 63 2.39 1.83 4.83
CA ILE A 63 2.01 2.77 5.89
C ILE A 63 0.62 3.39 5.67
N GLY A 64 -0.17 2.84 4.74
CA GLY A 64 -1.48 3.37 4.37
C GLY A 64 -1.42 4.42 3.25
N PRO A 65 -2.54 5.10 2.99
CA PRO A 65 -3.79 5.02 3.73
C PRO A 65 -4.46 3.65 3.57
N GLY A 66 -5.32 3.29 4.54
CA GLY A 66 -6.04 2.02 4.54
C GLY A 66 -6.60 1.68 5.92
N SER A 67 -6.72 0.39 6.22
CA SER A 67 -7.17 -0.12 7.51
C SER A 67 -6.28 0.35 8.66
N PHE A 68 -6.83 1.20 9.51
CA PHE A 68 -6.13 1.78 10.67
C PHE A 68 -5.47 0.73 11.58
N THR A 69 -6.19 -0.35 11.85
CA THR A 69 -5.71 -1.42 12.73
C THR A 69 -4.63 -2.24 12.05
N SER A 70 -4.88 -2.67 10.82
CA SER A 70 -3.97 -3.58 10.11
C SER A 70 -2.61 -2.95 9.79
N VAL A 71 -2.61 -1.69 9.36
CA VAL A 71 -1.37 -0.93 9.10
C VAL A 71 -0.53 -0.80 10.38
N ARG A 72 -1.16 -0.53 11.53
CA ARG A 72 -0.46 -0.44 12.82
C ARG A 72 0.12 -1.78 13.27
N ILE A 73 -0.63 -2.86 13.10
CA ILE A 73 -0.15 -4.21 13.41
C ILE A 73 1.10 -4.52 12.59
N ALA A 74 1.03 -4.35 11.26
CA ALA A 74 2.17 -4.60 10.39
C ALA A 74 3.38 -3.75 10.77
N LEU A 75 3.18 -2.46 10.97
CA LEU A 75 4.26 -1.55 11.31
C LEU A 75 4.89 -1.87 12.67
N SER A 76 4.09 -2.29 13.66
CA SER A 76 4.61 -2.69 14.97
C SER A 76 5.45 -3.96 14.90
N ILE A 77 5.01 -4.96 14.14
CA ILE A 77 5.76 -6.20 13.91
C ILE A 77 7.08 -5.88 13.20
N VAL A 78 7.01 -5.11 12.11
CA VAL A 78 8.20 -4.74 11.32
C VAL A 78 9.19 -3.93 12.15
N LYS A 79 8.74 -2.98 12.96
CA LYS A 79 9.62 -2.22 13.89
C LYS A 79 10.33 -3.15 14.87
N GLY A 80 9.62 -4.14 15.44
CA GLY A 80 10.23 -5.12 16.34
C GLY A 80 11.28 -6.00 15.66
N LEU A 81 10.95 -6.53 14.46
CA LEU A 81 11.87 -7.36 13.66
C LEU A 81 13.10 -6.57 13.22
N ALA A 82 12.89 -5.38 12.67
CA ALA A 82 13.97 -4.51 12.19
C ALA A 82 14.92 -4.09 13.33
N PHE A 83 14.37 -3.80 14.49
CA PHE A 83 15.16 -3.50 15.70
C PHE A 83 16.04 -4.69 16.12
N GLY A 84 15.44 -5.90 16.17
CA GLY A 84 16.17 -7.11 16.57
C GLY A 84 17.27 -7.52 15.58
N LEU A 85 17.03 -7.34 14.28
CA LEU A 85 17.95 -7.71 13.20
C LEU A 85 18.86 -6.54 12.77
N LYS A 86 18.66 -5.35 13.29
CA LYS A 86 19.35 -4.10 12.91
C LYS A 86 19.17 -3.76 11.41
N ASN A 87 17.98 -4.01 10.89
CA ASN A 87 17.66 -3.81 9.49
C ASN A 87 16.94 -2.47 9.27
N ASN A 88 17.02 -1.97 8.03
CA ASN A 88 16.27 -0.80 7.64
C ASN A 88 14.79 -1.11 7.43
N ILE A 89 13.92 -0.14 7.72
CA ILE A 89 12.52 -0.16 7.34
C ILE A 89 12.33 0.79 6.16
N ILE A 90 11.61 0.33 5.15
CA ILE A 90 11.24 1.13 3.97
C ILE A 90 9.73 1.35 4.04
N PRO A 91 9.28 2.50 4.57
CA PRO A 91 7.85 2.82 4.61
C PRO A 91 7.36 3.24 3.23
N VAL A 92 6.25 2.65 2.78
CA VAL A 92 5.68 2.88 1.46
C VAL A 92 4.21 3.26 1.56
N SER A 93 3.81 4.33 0.88
CA SER A 93 2.39 4.65 0.71
C SER A 93 1.69 3.56 -0.11
N THR A 94 0.57 3.05 0.38
CA THR A 94 -0.22 2.03 -0.32
C THR A 94 -0.65 2.52 -1.70
N LEU A 95 -1.13 3.75 -1.82
CA LEU A 95 -1.58 4.30 -3.11
C LEU A 95 -0.40 4.51 -4.08
N GLU A 96 0.78 4.88 -3.59
CA GLU A 96 1.99 4.98 -4.43
C GLU A 96 2.46 3.59 -4.91
N ALA A 97 2.40 2.56 -4.05
CA ALA A 97 2.72 1.19 -4.42
C ALA A 97 1.72 0.62 -5.43
N MET A 98 0.43 0.87 -5.24
CA MET A 98 -0.61 0.49 -6.22
C MET A 98 -0.41 1.19 -7.55
N ASN A 99 -0.11 2.50 -7.53
CA ASN A 99 0.17 3.26 -8.75
C ASN A 99 1.35 2.69 -9.53
N TYR A 100 2.33 2.11 -8.87
CA TYR A 100 3.48 1.49 -9.53
C TYR A 100 3.07 0.33 -10.45
N SER A 101 2.02 -0.41 -10.12
CA SER A 101 1.47 -1.47 -10.97
C SER A 101 0.61 -0.95 -12.13
N VAL A 102 0.26 0.35 -12.13
CA VAL A 102 -0.55 0.98 -13.18
C VAL A 102 0.33 1.42 -14.35
N ASN A 103 0.03 0.89 -15.55
CA ASN A 103 0.73 1.29 -16.78
C ASN A 103 -0.06 2.40 -17.52
N ASP A 104 -0.32 3.51 -16.83
CA ASP A 104 -0.96 4.69 -17.42
C ASP A 104 -0.01 5.89 -17.34
N LYS A 105 0.28 6.51 -18.48
CA LYS A 105 1.16 7.69 -18.57
C LYS A 105 0.39 9.01 -18.46
N GLY A 106 -0.93 8.95 -18.56
CA GLY A 106 -1.83 10.11 -18.46
C GLY A 106 -2.10 10.49 -17.01
N ILE A 107 -3.02 11.45 -16.85
CA ILE A 107 -3.58 11.78 -15.53
C ILE A 107 -4.61 10.70 -15.17
N HIS A 108 -4.49 10.17 -13.96
CA HIS A 108 -5.40 9.16 -13.43
C HIS A 108 -5.45 9.22 -11.90
N TYR A 109 -6.37 8.48 -11.33
CA TYR A 109 -6.53 8.34 -9.89
C TYR A 109 -6.31 6.89 -9.46
N VAL A 110 -5.72 6.71 -8.29
CA VAL A 110 -5.66 5.42 -7.60
C VAL A 110 -6.44 5.52 -6.30
N SER A 111 -7.29 4.53 -6.03
CA SER A 111 -8.21 4.57 -4.92
C SER A 111 -8.30 3.24 -4.18
N ILE A 112 -8.59 3.30 -2.89
CA ILE A 112 -8.88 2.15 -2.01
C ILE A 112 -10.18 2.44 -1.28
N ASN A 113 -11.08 1.47 -1.26
CA ASN A 113 -12.26 1.54 -0.41
C ASN A 113 -11.88 1.72 1.05
N SER A 114 -12.64 2.55 1.73
CA SER A 114 -12.63 2.76 3.16
C SER A 114 -13.98 2.33 3.75
N PHE A 115 -14.25 2.69 4.99
CA PHE A 115 -15.53 2.40 5.65
C PHE A 115 -16.60 3.46 5.31
N LYS A 116 -17.88 3.12 5.52
CA LYS A 116 -19.04 4.05 5.37
C LYS A 116 -19.10 4.73 4.00
N ASN A 117 -18.99 3.95 2.92
CA ASN A 117 -19.12 4.45 1.55
C ASN A 117 -18.08 5.53 1.15
N LYS A 118 -16.94 5.56 1.84
CA LYS A 118 -15.82 6.46 1.54
C LYS A 118 -14.67 5.71 0.89
N CYS A 119 -13.79 6.44 0.23
CA CYS A 119 -12.53 5.93 -0.33
C CYS A 119 -11.38 6.88 -0.06
N PHE A 120 -10.20 6.32 0.05
CA PHE A 120 -8.94 7.05 -0.01
C PHE A 120 -8.52 7.13 -1.48
N ILE A 121 -8.20 8.32 -1.96
CA ILE A 121 -7.92 8.56 -3.37
C ILE A 121 -6.72 9.48 -3.54
N GLN A 122 -5.92 9.26 -4.57
CA GLN A 122 -4.76 10.09 -4.91
C GLN A 122 -4.64 10.27 -6.41
N LYS A 123 -4.22 11.47 -6.84
CA LYS A 123 -4.07 11.85 -8.24
C LYS A 123 -2.63 11.70 -8.69
N PHE A 124 -2.47 11.09 -9.88
CA PHE A 124 -1.15 10.84 -10.48
C PHE A 124 -1.11 11.29 -11.94
N LYS A 125 0.11 11.48 -12.46
CA LYS A 125 0.41 11.54 -13.89
C LYS A 125 1.58 10.59 -14.16
N GLY A 126 1.28 9.45 -14.76
CA GLY A 126 2.25 8.34 -14.80
C GLY A 126 2.67 7.94 -13.39
N SER A 127 3.96 7.94 -13.10
CA SER A 127 4.52 7.67 -11.77
C SER A 127 4.60 8.90 -10.86
N VAL A 128 4.20 10.08 -11.33
CA VAL A 128 4.33 11.34 -10.58
C VAL A 128 3.08 11.60 -9.75
N VAL A 129 3.27 11.80 -8.45
CA VAL A 129 2.23 12.26 -7.52
C VAL A 129 1.89 13.72 -7.83
N LEU A 130 0.62 14.03 -8.12
CA LEU A 130 0.15 15.38 -8.39
C LEU A 130 -0.45 16.09 -7.18
N ALA A 131 -0.97 15.32 -6.23
CA ALA A 131 -1.60 15.86 -5.03
C ALA A 131 -1.44 14.87 -3.85
N PRO A 132 -1.49 15.36 -2.59
CA PRO A 132 -1.59 14.46 -1.44
C PRO A 132 -2.87 13.61 -1.53
N PRO A 133 -2.92 12.46 -0.85
CA PRO A 133 -4.14 11.65 -0.78
C PRO A 133 -5.24 12.39 -0.02
N PHE A 134 -6.49 12.14 -0.40
CA PHE A 134 -7.68 12.72 0.22
C PHE A 134 -8.78 11.68 0.37
N ILE A 135 -9.84 12.02 1.12
CA ILE A 135 -11.04 11.20 1.29
C ILE A 135 -12.15 11.73 0.39
N SER A 136 -12.91 10.83 -0.24
CA SER A 136 -14.13 11.17 -0.96
C SER A 136 -15.20 10.09 -0.78
N ASN A 137 -16.44 10.35 -1.23
CA ASN A 137 -17.43 9.30 -1.29
C ASN A 137 -17.15 8.40 -2.51
N ILE A 138 -17.42 7.11 -2.37
CA ILE A 138 -17.22 6.16 -3.46
C ILE A 138 -18.15 6.44 -4.65
N GLU A 139 -19.34 6.97 -4.39
CA GLU A 139 -20.32 7.36 -5.40
C GLU A 139 -19.83 8.52 -6.28
N ASP A 140 -18.97 9.38 -5.73
CA ASP A 140 -18.44 10.54 -6.43
C ASP A 140 -17.29 10.19 -7.40
N ILE A 141 -16.72 8.96 -7.30
CA ILE A 141 -15.59 8.54 -8.14
C ILE A 141 -15.93 8.57 -9.64
N GLY A 142 -17.18 8.20 -10.00
CA GLY A 142 -17.64 8.22 -11.38
C GLY A 142 -17.71 9.61 -12.03
N ASN A 143 -17.62 10.66 -11.24
CA ASN A 143 -17.62 12.06 -11.68
C ASN A 143 -16.21 12.60 -11.98
N LEU A 144 -15.18 11.77 -11.77
CA LEU A 144 -13.81 12.14 -12.11
C LEU A 144 -13.60 12.09 -13.63
N ASP A 145 -13.06 13.16 -14.19
CA ASP A 145 -12.79 13.30 -15.65
C ASP A 145 -11.68 12.35 -16.17
N ASN A 146 -11.04 11.62 -15.28
CA ASN A 146 -9.90 10.77 -15.62
C ASN A 146 -10.11 9.34 -15.15
N ARG A 147 -9.35 8.41 -15.70
CA ARG A 147 -9.40 6.98 -15.31
C ARG A 147 -9.16 6.82 -13.83
N VAL A 148 -9.89 5.88 -13.22
CA VAL A 148 -9.74 5.50 -11.82
C VAL A 148 -9.35 4.04 -11.73
N TYR A 149 -8.28 3.76 -11.00
CA TYR A 149 -7.80 2.44 -10.62
C TYR A 149 -8.17 2.20 -9.16
N LEU A 150 -9.02 1.24 -8.91
CA LEU A 150 -9.69 1.09 -7.62
C LEU A 150 -9.53 -0.32 -7.06
N TYR A 151 -9.22 -0.41 -5.76
CA TYR A 151 -9.45 -1.61 -4.97
C TYR A 151 -10.77 -1.49 -4.20
N SER A 152 -11.67 -2.45 -4.43
CA SER A 152 -12.95 -2.53 -3.75
C SER A 152 -13.41 -3.98 -3.60
N ASN A 153 -13.97 -4.31 -2.45
CA ASN A 153 -14.64 -5.60 -2.18
C ASN A 153 -16.10 -5.59 -2.60
N ASN A 154 -16.64 -4.42 -2.94
CA ASN A 154 -18.02 -4.29 -3.39
C ASN A 154 -18.06 -4.17 -4.92
N SER A 155 -19.12 -4.70 -5.52
CA SER A 155 -19.39 -4.48 -6.93
C SER A 155 -19.60 -2.99 -7.18
N ILE A 156 -18.73 -2.39 -8.00
CA ILE A 156 -18.85 -0.99 -8.40
C ILE A 156 -19.28 -0.98 -9.85
N GLU A 157 -20.47 -0.43 -10.12
CA GLU A 157 -21.06 -0.32 -11.46
C GLU A 157 -20.44 0.77 -12.34
N GLN A 158 -19.36 1.41 -11.87
CA GLN A 158 -18.77 2.58 -12.54
C GLN A 158 -17.52 2.20 -13.35
N ASN A 159 -17.17 3.04 -14.33
CA ASN A 159 -16.00 2.92 -15.23
C ASN A 159 -14.65 2.97 -14.47
N CYS A 160 -14.42 2.03 -13.55
CA CYS A 160 -13.18 1.89 -12.81
C CYS A 160 -12.42 0.65 -13.23
N HIS A 161 -11.10 0.74 -13.28
CA HIS A 161 -10.23 -0.40 -13.46
C HIS A 161 -9.92 -1.01 -12.09
N LEU A 162 -10.22 -2.30 -11.90
CA LEU A 162 -9.94 -2.96 -10.63
C LEU A 162 -8.45 -3.30 -10.54
N ILE A 163 -7.83 -2.90 -9.43
CA ILE A 163 -6.45 -3.26 -9.07
C ILE A 163 -6.40 -3.63 -7.59
N SER A 164 -5.45 -4.47 -7.22
CA SER A 164 -5.26 -4.87 -5.81
C SER A 164 -3.94 -4.33 -5.27
N PRO A 165 -3.90 -3.88 -3.99
CA PRO A 165 -2.64 -3.69 -3.32
C PRO A 165 -1.88 -5.01 -3.24
N SER A 166 -0.56 -4.98 -3.34
CA SER A 166 0.27 -6.19 -3.38
C SER A 166 1.62 -5.94 -2.71
N SER A 167 2.10 -6.93 -1.97
CA SER A 167 3.46 -6.89 -1.43
C SER A 167 4.52 -6.92 -2.54
N ILE A 168 4.19 -7.43 -3.72
CA ILE A 168 5.10 -7.46 -4.88
C ILE A 168 5.31 -6.03 -5.39
N SER A 169 4.24 -5.33 -5.75
CA SER A 169 4.34 -3.93 -6.24
C SER A 169 4.93 -3.00 -5.18
N LEU A 170 4.64 -3.27 -3.90
CA LEU A 170 5.22 -2.54 -2.78
C LEU A 170 6.74 -2.75 -2.70
N ALA A 171 7.22 -3.99 -2.85
CA ALA A 171 8.65 -4.31 -2.85
C ALA A 171 9.38 -3.67 -4.02
N GLU A 172 8.85 -3.80 -5.23
CA GLU A 172 9.45 -3.24 -6.44
C GLU A 172 9.54 -1.72 -6.36
N TYR A 173 8.47 -1.07 -5.91
CA TYR A 173 8.47 0.38 -5.66
C TYR A 173 9.48 0.77 -4.58
N ALA A 174 9.57 0.01 -3.49
CA ALA A 174 10.51 0.24 -2.40
C ALA A 174 11.96 0.13 -2.87
N ILE A 175 12.29 -0.88 -3.67
CA ILE A 175 13.64 -1.11 -4.21
C ILE A 175 14.08 0.08 -5.08
N ILE A 176 13.25 0.49 -6.03
CA ILE A 176 13.56 1.58 -6.97
C ILE A 176 13.68 2.92 -6.25
N ASN A 177 12.87 3.14 -5.21
CA ASN A 177 12.81 4.40 -4.48
C ASN A 177 13.53 4.37 -3.13
N TYR A 178 14.37 3.38 -2.86
CA TYR A 178 14.98 3.13 -1.55
C TYR A 178 15.57 4.38 -0.90
N SER A 179 16.50 5.02 -1.58
CA SER A 179 17.21 6.21 -1.03
C SER A 179 16.26 7.38 -0.74
N ARG A 180 15.21 7.56 -1.58
CA ARG A 180 14.20 8.60 -1.39
C ARG A 180 13.32 8.31 -0.19
N LEU A 181 12.85 7.05 -0.07
CA LEU A 181 11.90 6.65 0.99
C LEU A 181 12.58 6.66 2.37
N VAL A 182 13.76 6.08 2.48
CA VAL A 182 14.51 6.07 3.74
C VAL A 182 14.81 7.51 4.19
N LYS A 183 15.25 8.38 3.30
CA LYS A 183 15.53 9.78 3.62
C LYS A 183 14.26 10.56 3.99
N LYS A 184 13.13 10.31 3.31
CA LYS A 184 11.85 11.02 3.54
C LYS A 184 11.30 10.78 4.94
N TYR A 185 11.40 9.53 5.43
CA TYR A 185 10.77 9.14 6.69
C TYR A 185 11.77 9.13 7.87
N ASN A 186 13.08 9.10 7.56
CA ASN A 186 14.11 9.00 8.59
C ASN A 186 13.71 7.98 9.67
N ASP A 187 13.82 8.28 10.95
CA ASP A 187 13.43 7.37 12.03
C ASP A 187 11.97 7.54 12.48
N ASP A 188 11.24 8.54 11.94
CA ASP A 188 9.84 8.83 12.29
C ASP A 188 8.86 8.16 11.32
N ILE A 189 8.74 6.83 11.42
CA ILE A 189 7.85 6.03 10.59
C ILE A 189 6.49 5.92 11.26
N ASN A 190 5.51 6.67 10.74
CA ASN A 190 4.13 6.68 11.20
C ASN A 190 3.16 6.32 10.07
N PRO A 191 2.00 5.71 10.40
CA PRO A 191 0.94 5.51 9.42
C PRO A 191 0.43 6.82 8.82
N ILE A 192 0.03 6.78 7.55
CA ILE A 192 -0.66 7.89 6.89
C ILE A 192 -2.12 7.87 7.37
N TYR A 193 -2.49 8.87 8.17
CA TYR A 193 -3.85 9.08 8.62
C TYR A 193 -4.47 10.22 7.82
N LEU A 194 -5.65 9.95 7.28
CA LEU A 194 -6.49 10.98 6.67
C LEU A 194 -7.70 11.18 7.59
N SER A 195 -7.94 12.41 7.99
CA SER A 195 -9.08 12.83 8.80
C SER A 195 -10.21 13.37 7.92
N GLU A 196 -11.34 13.70 8.52
CA GLU A 196 -12.43 14.31 7.78
C GLU A 196 -12.08 15.71 7.21
N ASN A 197 -11.01 16.33 7.69
CA ASN A 197 -10.49 17.58 7.13
C ASN A 197 -9.90 17.43 5.73
N GLU A 198 -9.46 16.21 5.36
CA GLU A 198 -9.00 15.88 4.02
C GLU A 198 -10.13 15.34 3.13
N PHE A 199 -11.40 15.52 3.54
CA PHE A 199 -12.56 15.14 2.72
C PHE A 199 -12.75 16.13 1.58
N VAL A 200 -12.78 15.63 0.35
CA VAL A 200 -13.06 16.41 -0.87
C VAL A 200 -14.33 15.87 -1.51
N LYS A 201 -15.34 16.72 -1.63
CA LYS A 201 -16.54 16.42 -2.41
C LYS A 201 -16.23 16.62 -3.89
N ILE A 202 -16.29 15.56 -4.66
CA ILE A 202 -16.14 15.61 -6.12
C ILE A 202 -17.48 16.03 -6.69
N ASN A 203 -17.60 17.28 -7.11
CA ASN A 203 -18.84 17.80 -7.67
C ASN A 203 -19.08 17.19 -9.07
N ASP A 204 -20.36 16.97 -9.37
CA ASP A 204 -20.81 16.63 -10.74
C ASP A 204 -20.47 17.78 -11.70
N ASN A 205 -19.35 17.67 -12.43
CA ASN A 205 -19.07 18.55 -13.56
C ASN A 205 -19.89 18.16 -14.82
N LYS A 206 -21.08 17.57 -14.62
CA LYS A 206 -22.04 17.32 -15.70
C LYS A 206 -23.04 18.48 -15.76
N SER A 207 -22.55 19.68 -16.00
CA SER A 207 -23.41 20.79 -16.44
C SER A 207 -22.56 21.81 -17.21
N LYS A 208 -22.32 21.52 -18.48
CA LYS A 208 -22.54 22.43 -19.62
C LYS A 208 -22.03 21.80 -20.89
#